data_60ad8be18b18c63417dce6fa8e8096e9
#
_entry.id   60ad8be18b18c63417dce6fa8e8096e9
#
_cell.length_a   1.000
_cell.length_b   1.000
_cell.length_c   1.000
_cell.angle_alpha   90.00
_cell.angle_beta   90.00
_cell.angle_gamma   90.00
#
_symmetry.space_group_name_H-M   'P 1'
#
loop_
_entity.id
_entity.type
_entity.pdbx_description
1 polymer ?
#
loop_
_entity_poly.entity_id
_entity_poly.type
_entity_poly.pdbx_seq_one_letter_code
_entity_poly.pdbx_strand_id
1 'polypeptide(L)'
;MSDRVTISISDGIADVRFNRVDKRNALDGEQFQAIVDAGESLKTNKKIRVVVLSGEGASFCAGLDLASMGAMAGGGERDSAEKQPSAGDMQEGRITHLGQQSAWVWQEVPVPVIAAVHGHALGGGCQIALGADIRFAHPDTKFSVRET
;
A
#
# COMPACT_ATOMS: atom_id res chain seq x y z
N MET A 1 12.99 -1.17 8.78
CA MET A 1 11.61 -1.01 8.29
C MET A 1 11.40 0.46 8.00
N SER A 2 10.85 0.80 6.86
CA SER A 2 10.59 2.19 6.49
C SER A 2 9.49 2.77 7.37
N ASP A 3 9.57 4.05 7.77
CA ASP A 3 8.51 4.75 8.53
C ASP A 3 7.23 5.02 7.68
N ARG A 4 7.22 4.59 6.41
CA ARG A 4 6.12 4.75 5.45
C ARG A 4 4.88 3.93 5.79
N VAL A 5 5.06 2.81 6.50
CA VAL A 5 3.97 1.96 7.02
C VAL A 5 4.33 1.58 8.45
N THR A 6 3.42 1.82 9.36
CA THR A 6 3.58 1.44 10.76
C THR A 6 2.73 0.22 11.09
N ILE A 7 3.21 -0.65 11.95
CA ILE A 7 2.49 -1.83 12.44
C ILE A 7 2.54 -1.84 13.95
N SER A 8 1.38 -1.91 14.57
CA SER A 8 1.22 -2.11 16.00
C SER A 8 0.38 -3.36 16.25
N ILE A 9 0.84 -4.25 17.12
CA ILE A 9 0.14 -5.52 17.41
C ILE A 9 -0.25 -5.53 18.89
N SER A 10 -1.55 -5.64 19.14
CA SER A 10 -2.13 -5.78 20.49
C SER A 10 -3.34 -6.68 20.44
N ASP A 11 -3.46 -7.59 21.41
CA ASP A 11 -4.61 -8.49 21.59
C ASP A 11 -5.01 -9.30 20.35
N GLY A 12 -4.03 -9.62 19.50
CA GLY A 12 -4.24 -10.35 18.25
C GLY A 12 -4.67 -9.48 17.07
N ILE A 13 -4.71 -8.17 17.24
CA ILE A 13 -5.01 -7.20 16.19
C ILE A 13 -3.71 -6.60 15.69
N ALA A 14 -3.45 -6.68 14.39
CA ALA A 14 -2.39 -5.95 13.72
C ALA A 14 -2.99 -4.67 13.12
N ASP A 15 -2.71 -3.52 13.74
CA ASP A 15 -3.06 -2.20 13.23
C ASP A 15 -1.95 -1.74 12.28
N VAL A 16 -2.26 -1.71 11.00
CA VAL A 16 -1.33 -1.35 9.90
C VAL A 16 -1.76 -0.02 9.32
N ARG A 17 -0.87 0.96 9.35
CA ARG A 17 -1.20 2.30 8.87
C ARG A 17 -0.20 2.81 7.85
N PHE A 18 -0.70 3.29 6.73
CA PHE A 18 0.10 4.08 5.79
C PHE A 18 0.46 5.42 6.44
N ASN A 19 1.72 5.80 6.42
CA ASN A 19 2.24 6.92 7.19
C ASN A 19 3.06 7.90 6.33
N ARG A 20 2.54 8.26 5.16
CA ARG A 20 3.07 9.33 4.29
C ARG A 20 2.07 10.48 4.24
N VAL A 21 1.83 11.09 5.41
CA VAL A 21 0.73 12.04 5.65
C VAL A 21 0.82 13.28 4.76
N ASP A 22 2.02 13.84 4.56
CA ASP A 22 2.31 15.02 3.74
C ASP A 22 1.92 14.84 2.26
N LYS A 23 1.86 13.60 1.78
CA LYS A 23 1.48 13.22 0.42
C LYS A 23 0.14 12.47 0.36
N ARG A 24 -0.67 12.51 1.43
CA ARG A 24 -1.94 11.77 1.53
C ARG A 24 -1.76 10.28 1.20
N ASN A 25 -0.67 9.71 1.68
CA ASN A 25 -0.29 8.31 1.45
C ASN A 25 -0.15 7.93 -0.03
N ALA A 26 0.25 8.89 -0.90
CA ALA A 26 0.49 8.62 -2.31
C ALA A 26 1.62 7.62 -2.52
N LEU A 27 1.50 6.83 -3.59
CA LEU A 27 2.32 5.68 -3.90
C LEU A 27 3.51 6.09 -4.79
N ASP A 28 4.71 6.05 -4.22
CA ASP A 28 5.99 6.00 -4.92
C ASP A 28 6.60 4.60 -4.72
N GLY A 29 7.78 4.35 -5.29
CA GLY A 29 8.44 3.04 -5.19
C GLY A 29 8.67 2.59 -3.75
N GLU A 30 9.08 3.51 -2.85
CA GLU A 30 9.28 3.19 -1.42
C GLU A 30 7.97 2.86 -0.71
N GLN A 31 6.88 3.58 -1.03
CA GLN A 31 5.57 3.30 -0.44
C GLN A 31 5.04 1.95 -0.89
N PHE A 32 5.17 1.60 -2.17
CA PHE A 32 4.83 0.27 -2.67
C PHE A 32 5.60 -0.83 -1.94
N GLN A 33 6.91 -0.67 -1.82
CA GLN A 33 7.76 -1.65 -1.13
C GLN A 33 7.39 -1.77 0.35
N ALA A 34 7.19 -0.65 1.04
CA ALA A 34 6.81 -0.66 2.46
C ALA A 34 5.46 -1.36 2.71
N ILE A 35 4.48 -1.20 1.80
CA ILE A 35 3.20 -1.89 1.89
C ILE A 35 3.36 -3.40 1.70
N VAL A 36 4.15 -3.81 0.71
CA VAL A 36 4.44 -5.23 0.46
C VAL A 36 5.17 -5.84 1.66
N ASP A 37 6.22 -5.19 2.15
CA ASP A 37 6.99 -5.66 3.31
C ASP A 37 6.13 -5.81 4.56
N ALA A 38 5.21 -4.87 4.78
CA ALA A 38 4.25 -4.93 5.88
C ALA A 38 3.38 -6.19 5.78
N GLY A 39 2.75 -6.44 4.64
CA GLY A 39 1.94 -7.63 4.42
C GLY A 39 2.75 -8.92 4.55
N GLU A 40 3.95 -8.99 3.95
CA GLU A 40 4.84 -10.13 4.06
C GLU A 40 5.21 -10.47 5.51
N SER A 41 5.49 -9.45 6.33
CA SER A 41 5.84 -9.64 7.74
C SER A 41 4.70 -10.27 8.57
N LEU A 42 3.46 -10.10 8.12
CA LEU A 42 2.28 -10.60 8.82
C LEU A 42 1.90 -12.03 8.41
N LYS A 43 2.32 -12.52 7.24
CA LYS A 43 1.96 -13.86 6.74
C LYS A 43 2.34 -14.99 7.70
N THR A 44 3.44 -14.87 8.39
CA THR A 44 3.98 -15.90 9.30
C THR A 44 3.75 -15.61 10.77
N ASN A 45 3.14 -14.47 11.10
CA ASN A 45 2.92 -14.07 12.47
C ASN A 45 1.69 -14.75 13.08
N LYS A 46 1.93 -15.81 13.84
CA LYS A 46 0.88 -16.62 14.49
C LYS A 46 0.18 -15.93 15.68
N LYS A 47 0.63 -14.73 16.08
CA LYS A 47 0.02 -13.99 17.20
C LYS A 47 -1.14 -13.12 16.76
N ILE A 48 -1.32 -12.91 15.46
CA ILE A 48 -2.41 -12.10 14.92
C ILE A 48 -3.61 -12.96 14.54
N ARG A 49 -4.79 -12.38 14.65
CA ARG A 49 -6.08 -12.97 14.27
C ARG A 49 -6.86 -12.09 13.28
N VAL A 50 -6.46 -10.82 13.14
CA VAL A 50 -7.06 -9.87 12.21
C VAL A 50 -6.05 -8.77 11.91
N VAL A 51 -6.09 -8.25 10.70
CA VAL A 51 -5.39 -7.04 10.27
C VAL A 51 -6.40 -5.92 10.07
N VAL A 52 -6.11 -4.74 10.62
CA VAL A 52 -6.83 -3.50 10.29
C VAL A 52 -5.88 -2.63 9.47
N LEU A 53 -6.27 -2.34 8.25
CA LEU A 53 -5.49 -1.54 7.30
C LEU A 53 -6.10 -0.16 7.17
N SER A 54 -5.34 0.88 7.44
CA SER A 54 -5.81 2.26 7.37
C SER A 54 -4.71 3.23 6.89
N GLY A 55 -5.02 4.50 6.79
CA GLY A 55 -4.07 5.56 6.48
C GLY A 55 -4.05 6.62 7.58
N GLU A 56 -2.87 7.11 7.92
CA GLU A 56 -2.74 8.29 8.77
C GLU A 56 -3.08 9.57 7.99
N GLY A 57 -3.56 10.59 8.71
CA GLY A 57 -3.87 11.89 8.14
C GLY A 57 -5.20 11.95 7.41
N ALA A 58 -5.26 12.71 6.32
CA ALA A 58 -6.51 13.11 5.67
C ALA A 58 -7.09 12.07 4.69
N SER A 59 -6.36 11.00 4.36
CA SER A 59 -6.79 10.04 3.33
C SER A 59 -6.20 8.66 3.57
N PHE A 60 -6.91 7.65 3.13
CA PHE A 60 -6.41 6.28 3.07
C PHE A 60 -5.21 6.20 2.12
N CYS A 61 -5.39 6.54 0.83
CA CYS A 61 -4.32 6.60 -0.15
C CYS A 61 -4.78 7.38 -1.39
N ALA A 62 -4.05 8.42 -1.77
CA ALA A 62 -4.39 9.28 -2.90
C ALA A 62 -4.00 8.71 -4.27
N GLY A 63 -3.46 7.49 -4.35
CA GLY A 63 -3.00 6.86 -5.58
C GLY A 63 -1.55 7.18 -5.91
N LEU A 64 -1.17 7.06 -7.18
CA LEU A 64 0.22 7.27 -7.61
C LEU A 64 0.71 8.70 -7.32
N ASP A 65 1.96 8.81 -6.85
CA ASP A 65 2.63 10.09 -6.68
C ASP A 65 2.99 10.67 -8.05
N LEU A 66 2.29 11.75 -8.43
CA LEU A 66 2.46 12.40 -9.73
C LEU A 66 3.88 12.96 -9.96
N ALA A 67 4.57 13.37 -8.89
CA ALA A 67 5.96 13.81 -9.00
C ALA A 67 6.89 12.66 -9.40
N SER A 68 6.65 11.46 -8.86
CA SER A 68 7.38 10.24 -9.24
C SER A 68 7.07 9.81 -10.67
N MET A 69 5.82 9.99 -11.15
CA MET A 69 5.44 9.73 -12.54
C MET A 69 6.13 10.67 -13.52
N GLY A 70 6.23 11.97 -13.21
CA GLY A 70 6.91 12.95 -14.04
C GLY A 70 8.39 12.61 -14.25
N ALA A 71 9.06 12.08 -13.23
CA ALA A 71 10.45 11.62 -13.31
C ALA A 71 10.60 10.35 -14.19
N MET A 72 9.58 9.51 -14.26
CA MET A 72 9.56 8.33 -15.16
C MET A 72 9.33 8.71 -16.62
N ALA A 73 8.47 9.69 -16.89
CA ALA A 73 8.13 10.14 -18.25
C ALA A 73 9.24 11.00 -18.90
N GLY A 74 10.11 11.61 -18.10
CA GLY A 74 11.15 12.53 -18.55
C GLY A 74 12.39 11.89 -19.20
N GLY A 75 12.47 10.57 -19.37
CA GLY A 75 13.50 9.89 -20.17
C GLY A 75 14.97 10.13 -19.74
N GLY A 76 15.21 10.61 -18.52
CA GLY A 76 16.56 10.80 -18.00
C GLY A 76 17.24 9.43 -17.75
N GLU A 77 18.44 9.25 -18.31
CA GLU A 77 19.32 8.13 -17.97
C GLU A 77 19.50 8.14 -16.45
N ARG A 78 19.00 7.10 -15.78
CA ARG A 78 19.22 6.91 -14.36
C ARG A 78 20.62 6.36 -14.18
N ASP A 79 21.46 7.13 -13.51
CA ASP A 79 22.74 6.62 -13.03
C ASP A 79 22.50 5.38 -12.18
N SER A 80 23.22 4.31 -12.48
CA SER A 80 22.99 2.94 -12.02
C SER A 80 23.36 2.67 -10.54
N ALA A 81 23.55 3.72 -9.74
CA ALA A 81 24.10 3.56 -8.39
C ALA A 81 23.08 3.27 -7.28
N GLU A 82 21.80 3.69 -7.42
CA GLU A 82 20.73 3.33 -6.48
C GLU A 82 19.41 3.22 -7.21
N LYS A 83 19.08 2.03 -7.69
CA LYS A 83 17.80 1.76 -8.34
C LYS A 83 16.70 1.71 -7.27
N GLN A 84 15.95 2.80 -7.13
CA GLN A 84 14.75 2.80 -6.30
C GLN A 84 13.72 1.80 -6.85
N PRO A 85 12.96 1.12 -5.97
CA PRO A 85 11.91 0.22 -6.37
C PRO A 85 10.91 0.90 -7.31
N SER A 86 10.50 0.20 -8.36
CA SER A 86 9.48 0.67 -9.31
C SER A 86 8.24 -0.21 -9.24
N ALA A 87 7.06 0.37 -9.42
CA ALA A 87 5.80 -0.38 -9.44
C ALA A 87 5.79 -1.54 -10.45
N GLY A 88 6.57 -1.44 -11.54
CA GLY A 88 6.68 -2.48 -12.56
C GLY A 88 7.76 -3.53 -12.29
N ASP A 89 8.51 -3.45 -11.19
CA ASP A 89 9.58 -4.40 -10.92
C ASP A 89 9.00 -5.78 -10.54
N MET A 90 9.39 -6.80 -11.32
CA MET A 90 9.06 -8.19 -10.99
C MET A 90 9.97 -8.69 -9.87
N GLN A 91 9.39 -9.43 -8.94
CA GLN A 91 10.13 -10.06 -7.85
C GLN A 91 10.22 -11.57 -8.10
N GLU A 92 11.38 -12.15 -7.81
CA GLU A 92 11.61 -13.59 -8.01
C GLU A 92 10.61 -14.42 -7.20
N GLY A 93 10.05 -15.43 -7.86
CA GLY A 93 9.06 -16.33 -7.24
C GLY A 93 7.64 -15.78 -7.12
N ARG A 94 7.35 -14.60 -7.69
CA ARG A 94 6.00 -14.00 -7.69
C ARG A 94 5.40 -13.90 -9.08
N ILE A 95 4.08 -13.99 -9.16
CA ILE A 95 3.30 -13.80 -10.40
C ILE A 95 2.91 -12.33 -10.63
N THR A 96 3.21 -11.45 -9.66
CA THR A 96 2.84 -10.04 -9.66
C THR A 96 4.09 -9.16 -9.68
N HIS A 97 4.03 -8.02 -10.36
CA HIS A 97 5.00 -6.95 -10.14
C HIS A 97 4.69 -6.17 -8.85
N LEU A 98 5.62 -5.32 -8.40
CA LEU A 98 5.55 -4.64 -7.10
C LEU A 98 4.24 -3.85 -6.89
N GLY A 99 3.77 -3.13 -7.91
CA GLY A 99 2.51 -2.38 -7.84
C GLY A 99 1.30 -3.28 -7.58
N GLN A 100 1.19 -4.40 -8.31
CA GLN A 100 0.12 -5.38 -8.10
C GLN A 100 0.24 -6.07 -6.74
N GLN A 101 1.47 -6.39 -6.32
CA GLN A 101 1.72 -7.05 -5.05
C GLN A 101 1.26 -6.21 -3.86
N SER A 102 1.32 -4.88 -3.95
CA SER A 102 0.84 -4.00 -2.86
C SER A 102 -0.65 -4.19 -2.53
N ALA A 103 -1.46 -4.60 -3.50
CA ALA A 103 -2.85 -4.98 -3.28
C ALA A 103 -3.01 -6.48 -3.00
N TRP A 104 -2.24 -7.33 -3.71
CA TRP A 104 -2.37 -8.78 -3.63
C TRP A 104 -1.85 -9.37 -2.31
N VAL A 105 -0.85 -8.77 -1.70
CA VAL A 105 -0.26 -9.26 -0.45
C VAL A 105 -1.29 -9.43 0.68
N TRP A 106 -2.34 -8.63 0.69
CA TRP A 106 -3.40 -8.70 1.70
C TRP A 106 -4.29 -9.94 1.52
N GLN A 107 -4.42 -10.47 0.30
CA GLN A 107 -5.09 -11.74 0.02
C GLN A 107 -4.26 -12.96 0.46
N GLU A 108 -2.95 -12.79 0.60
CA GLU A 108 -2.04 -13.84 1.03
C GLU A 108 -1.87 -13.92 2.56
N VAL A 109 -2.31 -12.92 3.30
CA VAL A 109 -2.31 -12.92 4.77
C VAL A 109 -3.35 -13.92 5.28
N PRO A 110 -2.98 -14.90 6.14
CA PRO A 110 -3.87 -16.01 6.51
C PRO A 110 -4.88 -15.67 7.62
N VAL A 111 -5.21 -14.41 7.79
CA VAL A 111 -6.24 -13.91 8.73
C VAL A 111 -7.07 -12.83 8.03
N PRO A 112 -8.30 -12.54 8.48
CA PRO A 112 -9.12 -11.48 7.91
C PRO A 112 -8.39 -10.13 7.87
N VAL A 113 -8.47 -9.44 6.74
CA VAL A 113 -7.96 -8.09 6.55
C VAL A 113 -9.13 -7.14 6.39
N ILE A 114 -9.22 -6.14 7.26
CA ILE A 114 -10.27 -5.13 7.27
C ILE A 114 -9.66 -3.79 6.90
N ALA A 115 -10.10 -3.19 5.80
CA ALA A 115 -9.71 -1.83 5.43
C ALA A 115 -10.67 -0.80 6.06
N ALA A 116 -10.12 0.10 6.85
CA ALA A 116 -10.81 1.29 7.37
C ALA A 116 -10.45 2.48 6.46
N VAL A 117 -11.38 2.88 5.59
CA VAL A 117 -11.12 3.80 4.48
C VAL A 117 -11.76 5.16 4.74
N HIS A 118 -10.98 6.22 4.64
CA HIS A 118 -11.47 7.60 4.76
C HIS A 118 -10.79 8.52 3.74
N GLY A 119 -11.37 9.68 3.48
CA GLY A 119 -10.86 10.68 2.56
C GLY A 119 -10.79 10.15 1.13
N HIS A 120 -9.61 9.85 0.62
CA HIS A 120 -9.40 9.39 -0.74
C HIS A 120 -8.85 7.95 -0.78
N ALA A 121 -9.40 7.15 -1.67
CA ALA A 121 -8.88 5.85 -2.08
C ALA A 121 -8.89 5.82 -3.62
N LEU A 122 -7.84 6.33 -4.25
CA LEU A 122 -7.79 6.60 -5.69
C LEU A 122 -6.75 5.72 -6.38
N GLY A 123 -7.04 5.24 -7.60
CA GLY A 123 -6.13 4.43 -8.40
C GLY A 123 -5.58 3.23 -7.61
N GLY A 124 -4.27 3.13 -7.47
CA GLY A 124 -3.62 2.09 -6.66
C GLY A 124 -4.12 2.04 -5.22
N GLY A 125 -4.49 3.18 -4.61
CA GLY A 125 -5.11 3.22 -3.28
C GLY A 125 -6.48 2.55 -3.24
N CYS A 126 -7.28 2.71 -4.29
CA CYS A 126 -8.53 1.97 -4.45
C CYS A 126 -8.28 0.46 -4.59
N GLN A 127 -7.30 0.06 -5.39
CA GLN A 127 -6.93 -1.35 -5.59
C GLN A 127 -6.45 -2.00 -4.29
N ILE A 128 -5.64 -1.30 -3.49
CA ILE A 128 -5.19 -1.78 -2.18
C ILE A 128 -6.39 -1.98 -1.24
N ALA A 129 -7.31 -1.02 -1.18
CA ALA A 129 -8.52 -1.15 -0.39
C ALA A 129 -9.38 -2.34 -0.83
N LEU A 130 -9.44 -2.63 -2.15
CA LEU A 130 -10.13 -3.79 -2.71
C LEU A 130 -9.41 -5.11 -2.41
N GLY A 131 -8.12 -5.09 -2.11
CA GLY A 131 -7.37 -6.27 -1.67
C GLY A 131 -7.76 -6.77 -0.27
N ALA A 132 -8.41 -5.96 0.55
CA ALA A 132 -8.92 -6.37 1.86
C ALA A 132 -10.19 -7.23 1.73
N ASP A 133 -10.44 -8.10 2.72
CA ASP A 133 -11.65 -8.94 2.77
C ASP A 133 -12.90 -8.12 3.05
N ILE A 134 -12.81 -7.18 3.99
CA ILE A 134 -13.91 -6.32 4.43
C ILE A 134 -13.47 -4.86 4.36
N ARG A 135 -14.35 -3.97 3.95
CA ARG A 135 -14.13 -2.52 3.91
C ARG A 135 -15.18 -1.79 4.72
N PHE A 136 -14.72 -0.95 5.63
CA PHE A 136 -15.53 0.09 6.24
C PHE A 136 -15.08 1.44 5.68
N ALA A 137 -16.00 2.18 5.08
CA ALA A 137 -15.69 3.47 4.49
C ALA A 137 -16.44 4.58 5.20
N HIS A 138 -15.75 5.69 5.47
CA HIS A 138 -16.42 6.91 5.92
C HIS A 138 -17.40 7.39 4.82
N PRO A 139 -18.58 7.93 5.17
CA PRO A 139 -19.57 8.36 4.17
C PRO A 139 -19.05 9.31 3.10
N ASP A 140 -18.09 10.17 3.45
CA ASP A 140 -17.50 11.15 2.53
C ASP A 140 -16.30 10.61 1.73
N THR A 141 -15.99 9.30 1.85
CA THR A 141 -14.87 8.69 1.14
C THR A 141 -15.07 8.75 -0.37
N LYS A 142 -14.01 9.14 -1.07
CA LYS A 142 -13.97 9.18 -2.53
C LYS A 142 -13.17 8.01 -3.06
N PHE A 143 -13.85 7.12 -3.77
CA PHE A 143 -13.23 6.01 -4.50
C PHE A 143 -13.16 6.31 -6.00
N SER A 144 -12.06 5.94 -6.63
CA SER A 144 -11.94 5.99 -8.10
C SER A 144 -10.84 5.05 -8.57
N VAL A 145 -11.10 4.30 -9.63
CA VAL A 145 -10.12 3.38 -10.25
C VAL A 145 -8.99 4.15 -10.94
N ARG A 146 -9.28 5.21 -11.67
CA ARG A 146 -8.31 6.15 -12.28
C ARG A 146 -7.37 5.58 -13.37
N GLU A 147 -7.54 4.37 -13.80
CA GLU A 147 -6.74 3.73 -14.85
C GLU A 147 -7.36 3.92 -16.26
N THR A 148 -8.45 4.66 -16.35
CA THR A 148 -9.16 4.99 -17.59
C THR A 148 -9.17 6.48 -17.85
#